data_1971fa088593ec0c43d310a005213b39
#
_entry.id   1971fa088593ec0c43d310a005213b39
#
_cell.length_a   1.000
_cell.length_b   1.000
_cell.length_c   1.000
_cell.angle_alpha   90.00
_cell.angle_beta   90.00
_cell.angle_gamma   90.00
#
_symmetry.space_group_name_H-M   'P 1'
#
loop_
_entity.id
_entity.type
_entity.pdbx_description
1 polymer ?
#
loop_
_entity_poly.entity_id
_entity_poly.type
_entity_poly.pdbx_seq_one_letter_code
_entity_poly.pdbx_strand_id
1 'polypeptide(L)'
;MRDHIRIGTRKSALALWQAEHISAELQRLYPNITVELVHFNTKGDRILEKPLAQVGGKGLFTAELEEAMHVGDIDIAVHSLKDMPTELPEGLTLGAISVREVPYDALVSPVYKTLDKLPQGARVGTSSLRRQAQLLHVRPDLKVEVIRGNVQTRLSKIETEKLDGVILAQAGLKRLGLEDQITQVFKADEMIPAVGQGALAIECRADDTEMLDMLAPINDEATRYAVEGERSFLRQLNGGCQVPMGVHGTINKGQLTLKAMIASLDGKTVYEGEISGPAKKGEILGKNLAKALYEEGGKHIVDALIEEGIIK
;
A
#
# COMPACT_ATOMS: atom_id res chain seq x y z
N MET A 1 -1.16 -18.05 -27.79
CA MET A 1 -1.77 -17.66 -26.49
C MET A 1 -1.44 -18.76 -25.51
N ARG A 2 -0.84 -18.41 -24.38
CA ARG A 2 -0.44 -19.32 -23.31
C ARG A 2 -1.68 -20.02 -22.75
N ASP A 3 -1.60 -21.31 -22.52
CA ASP A 3 -2.68 -22.17 -22.01
C ASP A 3 -2.53 -22.48 -20.50
N HIS A 4 -1.35 -22.20 -19.93
CA HIS A 4 -1.06 -22.38 -18.52
C HIS A 4 -0.33 -21.16 -17.95
N ILE A 5 -0.83 -20.63 -16.82
CA ILE A 5 -0.26 -19.48 -16.10
C ILE A 5 -0.02 -19.84 -14.64
N ARG A 6 1.20 -19.59 -14.14
CA ARG A 6 1.57 -19.80 -12.75
C ARG A 6 1.61 -18.43 -12.04
N ILE A 7 0.75 -18.28 -11.03
CA ILE A 7 0.65 -17.08 -10.21
C ILE A 7 1.39 -17.31 -8.90
N GLY A 8 2.46 -16.55 -8.66
CA GLY A 8 3.14 -16.52 -7.38
C GLY A 8 2.32 -15.72 -6.34
N THR A 9 2.14 -16.30 -5.15
CA THR A 9 1.42 -15.65 -4.05
C THR A 9 1.98 -16.04 -2.70
N ARG A 10 1.78 -15.17 -1.70
CA ARG A 10 2.08 -15.48 -0.30
C ARG A 10 0.94 -16.29 0.33
N LYS A 11 1.22 -16.92 1.48
CA LYS A 11 0.26 -17.82 2.17
C LYS A 11 -0.77 -17.10 3.05
N SER A 12 -0.68 -15.76 3.21
CA SER A 12 -1.67 -15.04 4.01
C SER A 12 -3.03 -15.03 3.32
N ALA A 13 -4.13 -15.08 4.10
CA ALA A 13 -5.48 -15.11 3.56
C ALA A 13 -5.74 -13.95 2.56
N LEU A 14 -5.22 -12.74 2.84
CA LEU A 14 -5.38 -11.61 1.94
C LEU A 14 -4.60 -11.80 0.63
N ALA A 15 -3.38 -12.34 0.68
CA ALA A 15 -2.60 -12.60 -0.52
C ALA A 15 -3.23 -13.70 -1.39
N LEU A 16 -3.74 -14.75 -0.77
CA LEU A 16 -4.48 -15.81 -1.46
C LEU A 16 -5.72 -15.25 -2.14
N TRP A 17 -6.55 -14.48 -1.43
CA TRP A 17 -7.71 -13.82 -2.02
C TRP A 17 -7.34 -12.98 -3.26
N GLN A 18 -6.22 -12.22 -3.17
CA GLN A 18 -5.76 -11.38 -4.28
C GLN A 18 -5.36 -12.21 -5.49
N ALA A 19 -4.62 -13.29 -5.29
CA ALA A 19 -4.20 -14.20 -6.37
C ALA A 19 -5.39 -14.95 -6.98
N GLU A 20 -6.32 -15.43 -6.17
CA GLU A 20 -7.56 -16.09 -6.60
C GLU A 20 -8.45 -15.13 -7.40
N HIS A 21 -8.54 -13.86 -6.98
CA HIS A 21 -9.29 -12.84 -7.70
C HIS A 21 -8.72 -12.61 -9.11
N ILE A 22 -7.40 -12.46 -9.24
CA ILE A 22 -6.76 -12.28 -10.56
C ILE A 22 -6.83 -13.58 -11.39
N SER A 23 -6.70 -14.75 -10.75
CA SER A 23 -6.92 -16.05 -11.41
C SER A 23 -8.32 -16.13 -12.04
N ALA A 24 -9.36 -15.76 -11.29
CA ALA A 24 -10.73 -15.76 -11.76
C ALA A 24 -10.95 -14.76 -12.92
N GLU A 25 -10.34 -13.57 -12.85
CA GLU A 25 -10.41 -12.58 -13.94
C GLU A 25 -9.71 -13.09 -15.22
N LEU A 26 -8.53 -13.71 -15.09
CA LEU A 26 -7.83 -14.31 -16.23
C LEU A 26 -8.65 -15.44 -16.86
N GLN A 27 -9.23 -16.33 -16.06
CA GLN A 27 -10.07 -17.43 -16.58
C GLN A 27 -11.38 -16.91 -17.19
N ARG A 28 -11.95 -15.82 -16.69
CA ARG A 28 -13.11 -15.15 -17.29
C ARG A 28 -12.79 -14.57 -18.66
N LEU A 29 -11.59 -13.95 -18.81
CA LEU A 29 -11.13 -13.36 -20.08
C LEU A 29 -10.68 -14.44 -21.08
N TYR A 30 -10.09 -15.52 -20.59
CA TYR A 30 -9.48 -16.60 -21.36
C TYR A 30 -9.96 -17.98 -20.84
N PRO A 31 -11.17 -18.43 -21.23
CA PRO A 31 -11.80 -19.63 -20.63
C PRO A 31 -11.03 -20.95 -20.79
N ASN A 32 -10.09 -20.99 -21.73
CA ASN A 32 -9.34 -22.20 -22.04
C ASN A 32 -8.00 -22.30 -21.31
N ILE A 33 -7.65 -21.30 -20.46
CA ILE A 33 -6.39 -21.35 -19.72
C ILE A 33 -6.53 -22.11 -18.40
N THR A 34 -5.45 -22.73 -17.99
CA THR A 34 -5.28 -23.25 -16.64
C THR A 34 -4.44 -22.27 -15.81
N VAL A 35 -4.89 -21.97 -14.60
CA VAL A 35 -4.14 -21.12 -13.67
C VAL A 35 -3.75 -21.93 -12.45
N GLU A 36 -2.47 -21.92 -12.13
CA GLU A 36 -1.88 -22.55 -10.95
C GLU A 36 -1.42 -21.49 -9.95
N LEU A 37 -1.73 -21.66 -8.66
CA LEU A 37 -1.21 -20.80 -7.60
C LEU A 37 0.03 -21.44 -6.97
N VAL A 38 1.16 -20.75 -7.05
CA VAL A 38 2.44 -21.17 -6.46
C VAL A 38 2.69 -20.39 -5.18
N HIS A 39 2.79 -21.10 -4.05
CA HIS A 39 2.86 -20.50 -2.72
C HIS A 39 4.29 -20.22 -2.25
N PHE A 40 4.55 -18.99 -1.85
CA PHE A 40 5.82 -18.53 -1.29
C PHE A 40 5.71 -18.15 0.18
N ASN A 41 6.85 -18.23 0.87
CA ASN A 41 7.00 -17.75 2.24
C ASN A 41 8.14 -16.73 2.25
N THR A 42 7.80 -15.46 2.27
CA THR A 42 8.75 -14.37 2.11
C THR A 42 9.51 -14.05 3.40
N LYS A 43 10.64 -13.35 3.28
CA LYS A 43 11.43 -12.86 4.41
C LYS A 43 10.59 -12.00 5.36
N GLY A 44 9.69 -11.15 4.80
CA GLY A 44 8.79 -10.32 5.57
C GLY A 44 7.76 -11.11 6.38
N ASP A 45 7.37 -12.32 5.93
CA ASP A 45 6.47 -13.22 6.66
C ASP A 45 7.17 -13.93 7.83
N ARG A 46 8.49 -14.16 7.72
CA ARG A 46 9.28 -14.87 8.75
C ARG A 46 9.70 -13.95 9.91
N ILE A 47 9.97 -12.66 9.62
CA ILE A 47 10.47 -11.72 10.63
C ILE A 47 9.29 -10.95 11.24
N LEU A 48 8.77 -11.44 12.35
CA LEU A 48 7.63 -10.82 13.05
C LEU A 48 8.03 -9.99 14.28
N GLU A 49 9.23 -10.19 14.81
CA GLU A 49 9.67 -9.60 16.10
C GLU A 49 10.17 -8.15 15.98
N LYS A 50 10.53 -7.69 14.79
CA LYS A 50 11.09 -6.34 14.57
C LYS A 50 10.11 -5.46 13.80
N PRO A 51 10.02 -4.14 14.10
CA PRO A 51 9.30 -3.19 13.26
C PRO A 51 9.80 -3.23 11.81
N LEU A 52 8.90 -3.08 10.83
CA LEU A 52 9.25 -3.11 9.40
C LEU A 52 10.34 -2.08 9.05
N ALA A 53 10.28 -0.89 9.65
CA ALA A 53 11.26 0.16 9.47
C ALA A 53 12.69 -0.26 9.87
N GLN A 54 12.83 -1.14 10.86
CA GLN A 54 14.13 -1.65 11.34
C GLN A 54 14.63 -2.88 10.57
N VAL A 55 13.72 -3.66 9.96
CA VAL A 55 14.11 -4.85 9.18
C VAL A 55 14.83 -4.45 7.90
N GLY A 56 14.53 -3.26 7.39
CA GLY A 56 15.18 -2.62 6.25
C GLY A 56 15.22 -3.49 4.99
N GLY A 57 15.18 -2.85 3.84
CA GLY A 57 15.39 -3.51 2.55
C GLY A 57 14.19 -3.40 1.61
N LYS A 58 14.49 -3.06 0.36
CA LYS A 58 13.54 -3.20 -0.77
C LYS A 58 13.18 -4.69 -0.90
N GLY A 59 11.94 -5.01 -1.20
CA GLY A 59 11.55 -6.38 -1.54
C GLY A 59 11.29 -7.34 -0.39
N LEU A 60 11.01 -6.87 0.86
CA LEU A 60 10.72 -7.76 2.00
C LEU A 60 9.61 -8.79 1.74
N PHE A 61 8.65 -8.45 0.89
CA PHE A 61 7.50 -9.27 0.55
C PHE A 61 7.46 -9.70 -0.92
N THR A 62 8.45 -9.29 -1.72
CA THR A 62 8.45 -9.50 -3.18
C THR A 62 9.66 -10.27 -3.69
N ALA A 63 10.82 -10.19 -3.02
CA ALA A 63 12.09 -10.70 -3.53
C ALA A 63 12.06 -12.19 -3.92
N GLU A 64 11.40 -13.05 -3.13
CA GLU A 64 11.31 -14.48 -3.44
C GLU A 64 10.40 -14.75 -4.66
N LEU A 65 9.38 -13.90 -4.88
CA LEU A 65 8.52 -13.98 -6.05
C LEU A 65 9.22 -13.40 -7.28
N GLU A 66 9.94 -12.29 -7.13
CA GLU A 66 10.75 -11.66 -8.18
C GLU A 66 11.82 -12.63 -8.70
N GLU A 67 12.54 -13.33 -7.79
CA GLU A 67 13.51 -14.37 -8.16
C GLU A 67 12.83 -15.52 -8.92
N ALA A 68 11.68 -16.01 -8.43
CA ALA A 68 10.93 -17.08 -9.10
C ALA A 68 10.44 -16.67 -10.50
N MET A 69 10.13 -15.37 -10.73
CA MET A 69 9.83 -14.86 -12.07
C MET A 69 11.07 -14.86 -12.97
N HIS A 70 12.23 -14.45 -12.45
CA HIS A 70 13.48 -14.43 -13.21
C HIS A 70 13.91 -15.81 -13.68
N VAL A 71 13.80 -16.83 -12.82
CA VAL A 71 14.16 -18.21 -13.19
C VAL A 71 13.04 -18.95 -13.94
N GLY A 72 11.88 -18.33 -14.10
CA GLY A 72 10.76 -18.88 -14.84
C GLY A 72 9.92 -19.91 -14.09
N ASP A 73 9.98 -19.96 -12.76
CA ASP A 73 9.16 -20.84 -11.92
C ASP A 73 7.72 -20.33 -11.83
N ILE A 74 7.50 -19.02 -11.94
CA ILE A 74 6.20 -18.38 -12.05
C ILE A 74 6.16 -17.40 -13.23
N ASP A 75 4.97 -17.09 -13.69
CA ASP A 75 4.75 -16.19 -14.82
C ASP A 75 4.37 -14.79 -14.39
N ILE A 76 3.57 -14.69 -13.32
CA ILE A 76 3.16 -13.42 -12.70
C ILE A 76 3.15 -13.55 -11.17
N ALA A 77 3.23 -12.41 -10.50
CA ALA A 77 2.98 -12.30 -9.07
C ALA A 77 1.92 -11.22 -8.79
N VAL A 78 1.08 -11.45 -7.78
CA VAL A 78 0.00 -10.53 -7.40
C VAL A 78 0.28 -9.93 -6.04
N HIS A 79 0.28 -8.60 -5.98
CA HIS A 79 0.62 -7.84 -4.78
C HIS A 79 -0.42 -6.76 -4.46
N SER A 80 -0.53 -6.39 -3.18
CA SER A 80 -1.07 -5.07 -2.85
C SER A 80 -0.09 -4.01 -3.36
N LEU A 81 -0.52 -3.09 -4.21
CA LEU A 81 0.38 -2.11 -4.84
C LEU A 81 1.15 -1.26 -3.81
N LYS A 82 0.53 -0.95 -2.68
CA LYS A 82 1.17 -0.18 -1.59
C LYS A 82 2.40 -0.87 -0.97
N ASP A 83 2.53 -2.19 -1.14
CA ASP A 83 3.63 -2.98 -0.59
C ASP A 83 4.76 -3.15 -1.61
N MET A 84 4.55 -2.71 -2.87
CA MET A 84 5.54 -2.74 -3.94
C MET A 84 6.56 -1.60 -3.80
N PRO A 85 7.86 -1.88 -4.04
CA PRO A 85 8.86 -0.84 -4.11
C PRO A 85 8.54 0.15 -5.24
N THR A 86 8.96 1.41 -5.09
CA THR A 86 8.75 2.44 -6.11
C THR A 86 9.57 2.19 -7.38
N GLU A 87 10.68 1.46 -7.26
CA GLU A 87 11.53 0.97 -8.35
C GLU A 87 11.52 -0.55 -8.33
N LEU A 88 11.27 -1.16 -9.47
CA LEU A 88 11.27 -2.61 -9.64
C LEU A 88 12.69 -3.11 -10.00
N PRO A 89 12.99 -4.40 -9.75
CA PRO A 89 14.19 -5.03 -10.28
C PRO A 89 14.25 -4.95 -11.80
N GLU A 90 15.48 -4.93 -12.34
CA GLU A 90 15.68 -4.98 -13.78
C GLU A 90 15.05 -6.25 -14.38
N GLY A 91 14.40 -6.09 -15.53
CA GLY A 91 13.72 -7.19 -16.21
C GLY A 91 12.29 -7.48 -15.73
N LEU A 92 11.81 -6.83 -14.67
CA LEU A 92 10.44 -6.94 -14.18
C LEU A 92 9.64 -5.66 -14.40
N THR A 93 8.33 -5.79 -14.51
CA THR A 93 7.42 -4.66 -14.70
C THR A 93 6.05 -4.92 -14.08
N LEU A 94 5.27 -3.84 -13.87
CA LEU A 94 3.85 -3.95 -13.55
C LEU A 94 3.05 -4.12 -14.85
N GLY A 95 2.75 -5.36 -15.22
CA GLY A 95 1.97 -5.70 -16.42
C GLY A 95 0.57 -5.13 -16.36
N ALA A 96 -0.08 -5.18 -15.18
CA ALA A 96 -1.38 -4.55 -14.95
C ALA A 96 -1.50 -3.95 -13.54
N ILE A 97 -2.36 -2.96 -13.42
CA ILE A 97 -2.87 -2.41 -12.16
C ILE A 97 -4.38 -2.54 -12.20
N SER A 98 -4.97 -3.23 -11.21
CA SER A 98 -6.41 -3.46 -11.16
C SER A 98 -7.20 -2.18 -10.91
N VAL A 99 -8.50 -2.21 -11.20
CA VAL A 99 -9.45 -1.22 -10.66
C VAL A 99 -9.20 -1.06 -9.15
N ARG A 100 -9.13 0.19 -8.70
CA ARG A 100 -8.83 0.53 -7.31
C ARG A 100 -10.03 0.26 -6.42
N GLU A 101 -9.86 -0.58 -5.41
CA GLU A 101 -10.81 -0.69 -4.30
C GLU A 101 -10.68 0.55 -3.40
N VAL A 102 -11.64 0.76 -2.51
CA VAL A 102 -11.68 1.92 -1.59
C VAL A 102 -10.32 2.10 -0.90
N PRO A 103 -9.65 3.25 -1.09
CA PRO A 103 -8.25 3.45 -0.66
C PRO A 103 -8.11 3.83 0.80
N TYR A 104 -9.21 4.01 1.54
CA TYR A 104 -9.23 4.61 2.86
C TYR A 104 -8.70 3.70 3.96
N ASP A 105 -8.29 4.33 5.06
CA ASP A 105 -7.98 3.63 6.30
C ASP A 105 -9.25 3.51 7.15
N ALA A 106 -9.29 2.49 8.00
CA ALA A 106 -10.43 2.20 8.85
C ALA A 106 -9.97 1.92 10.29
N LEU A 107 -10.70 2.48 11.25
CA LEU A 107 -10.60 2.14 12.66
C LEU A 107 -11.49 0.92 12.93
N VAL A 108 -10.94 -0.04 13.66
CA VAL A 108 -11.69 -1.10 14.32
C VAL A 108 -11.53 -0.91 15.82
N SER A 109 -12.60 -0.44 16.47
CA SER A 109 -12.67 -0.19 17.91
C SER A 109 -14.02 -0.65 18.45
N PRO A 110 -14.14 -1.92 18.88
CA PRO A 110 -15.43 -2.52 19.25
C PRO A 110 -16.14 -1.79 20.38
N VAL A 111 -15.38 -1.18 21.30
CA VAL A 111 -15.92 -0.46 22.47
C VAL A 111 -16.28 0.97 22.14
N TYR A 112 -15.32 1.75 21.61
CA TYR A 112 -15.44 3.22 21.50
C TYR A 112 -16.02 3.69 20.17
N LYS A 113 -15.96 2.88 19.12
CA LYS A 113 -16.53 3.09 17.78
C LYS A 113 -15.82 4.14 16.93
N THR A 114 -15.51 5.32 17.46
CA THR A 114 -14.90 6.42 16.69
C THR A 114 -13.66 6.99 17.40
N LEU A 115 -12.78 7.65 16.63
CA LEU A 115 -11.52 8.21 17.13
C LEU A 115 -11.72 9.27 18.21
N ASP A 116 -12.76 10.08 18.09
CA ASP A 116 -13.12 11.12 19.05
C ASP A 116 -13.62 10.56 20.38
N LYS A 117 -14.20 9.34 20.38
CA LYS A 117 -14.69 8.65 21.58
C LYS A 117 -13.64 7.83 22.31
N LEU A 118 -12.48 7.64 21.71
CA LEU A 118 -11.36 6.99 22.40
C LEU A 118 -10.98 7.79 23.66
N PRO A 119 -10.74 7.12 24.81
CA PRO A 119 -10.33 7.80 26.03
C PRO A 119 -8.99 8.50 25.88
N GLN A 120 -8.70 9.46 26.78
CA GLN A 120 -7.39 10.08 26.83
C GLN A 120 -6.30 9.03 27.11
N GLY A 121 -5.22 9.06 26.32
CA GLY A 121 -4.14 8.10 26.42
C GLY A 121 -4.47 6.71 25.89
N ALA A 122 -5.53 6.57 25.08
CA ALA A 122 -5.93 5.30 24.46
C ALA A 122 -4.80 4.67 23.64
N ARG A 123 -4.75 3.33 23.67
CA ARG A 123 -3.76 2.51 22.97
C ARG A 123 -4.29 2.09 21.61
N VAL A 124 -3.69 2.60 20.53
CA VAL A 124 -4.12 2.32 19.15
C VAL A 124 -3.02 1.58 18.38
N GLY A 125 -3.36 0.40 17.85
CA GLY A 125 -2.42 -0.45 17.14
C GLY A 125 -2.24 -0.06 15.67
N THR A 126 -1.01 0.25 15.26
CA THR A 126 -0.58 0.36 13.87
C THR A 126 0.93 0.24 13.77
N SER A 127 1.47 -0.33 12.68
CA SER A 127 2.90 -0.29 12.35
C SER A 127 3.22 0.68 11.22
N SER A 128 2.24 1.46 10.77
CA SER A 128 2.42 2.44 9.70
C SER A 128 2.80 3.78 10.29
N LEU A 129 4.01 4.26 9.99
CA LEU A 129 4.48 5.58 10.42
C LEU A 129 3.60 6.70 9.86
N ARG A 130 3.05 6.54 8.66
CA ARG A 130 2.09 7.45 8.06
C ARG A 130 0.81 7.57 8.90
N ARG A 131 0.25 6.45 9.35
CA ARG A 131 -0.94 6.43 10.22
C ARG A 131 -0.63 6.99 11.59
N GLN A 132 0.50 6.59 12.17
CA GLN A 132 0.97 7.11 13.46
C GLN A 132 1.05 8.63 13.44
N ALA A 133 1.75 9.21 12.48
CA ALA A 133 1.93 10.67 12.38
C ALA A 133 0.58 11.41 12.28
N GLN A 134 -0.34 10.91 11.43
CA GLN A 134 -1.66 11.53 11.27
C GLN A 134 -2.56 11.35 12.49
N LEU A 135 -2.52 10.20 13.17
CA LEU A 135 -3.24 9.99 14.43
C LEU A 135 -2.74 10.94 15.51
N LEU A 136 -1.41 11.04 15.69
CA LEU A 136 -0.81 11.92 16.70
C LEU A 136 -0.98 13.40 16.38
N HIS A 137 -1.14 13.77 15.11
CA HIS A 137 -1.48 15.14 14.72
C HIS A 137 -2.86 15.57 15.24
N VAL A 138 -3.85 14.69 15.12
CA VAL A 138 -5.23 14.95 15.54
C VAL A 138 -5.44 14.66 17.03
N ARG A 139 -4.80 13.62 17.55
CA ARG A 139 -4.91 13.12 18.92
C ARG A 139 -3.52 12.85 19.51
N PRO A 140 -2.82 13.92 19.93
CA PRO A 140 -1.43 13.82 20.46
C PRO A 140 -1.34 13.06 21.79
N ASP A 141 -2.45 12.81 22.44
CA ASP A 141 -2.56 12.03 23.67
C ASP A 141 -2.53 10.52 23.47
N LEU A 142 -2.74 10.01 22.24
CA LEU A 142 -2.80 8.59 21.96
C LEU A 142 -1.43 7.90 22.17
N LYS A 143 -1.49 6.65 22.59
CA LYS A 143 -0.35 5.75 22.62
C LYS A 143 -0.42 4.82 21.42
N VAL A 144 0.45 5.08 20.43
CA VAL A 144 0.50 4.26 19.22
C VAL A 144 1.38 3.04 19.47
N GLU A 145 0.79 1.86 19.34
CA GLU A 145 1.45 0.57 19.56
C GLU A 145 1.78 -0.11 18.24
N VAL A 146 3.03 -0.55 18.10
CA VAL A 146 3.46 -1.27 16.89
C VAL A 146 2.88 -2.68 16.87
N ILE A 147 2.02 -2.98 15.90
CA ILE A 147 1.43 -4.31 15.73
C ILE A 147 1.88 -4.96 14.43
N ARG A 148 2.23 -6.25 14.48
CA ARG A 148 2.65 -7.05 13.33
C ARG A 148 1.70 -8.23 13.11
N GLY A 149 1.80 -8.86 11.94
CA GLY A 149 1.00 -9.98 11.51
C GLY A 149 0.06 -9.63 10.36
N ASN A 150 -0.71 -10.62 9.91
CA ASN A 150 -1.77 -10.43 8.92
C ASN A 150 -2.97 -9.68 9.52
N VAL A 151 -4.02 -9.46 8.72
CA VAL A 151 -5.20 -8.70 9.15
C VAL A 151 -5.86 -9.35 10.38
N GLN A 152 -6.10 -10.66 10.36
CA GLN A 152 -6.73 -11.39 11.46
C GLN A 152 -5.89 -11.32 12.75
N THR A 153 -4.57 -11.50 12.62
CA THR A 153 -3.65 -11.38 13.77
C THR A 153 -3.69 -9.98 14.38
N ARG A 154 -3.75 -8.93 13.54
CA ARG A 154 -3.83 -7.55 14.05
C ARG A 154 -5.15 -7.26 14.74
N LEU A 155 -6.25 -7.81 14.24
CA LEU A 155 -7.56 -7.69 14.87
C LEU A 155 -7.59 -8.40 16.24
N SER A 156 -7.04 -9.62 16.33
CA SER A 156 -6.99 -10.36 17.61
C SER A 156 -6.19 -9.63 18.69
N LYS A 157 -5.25 -8.75 18.30
CA LYS A 157 -4.45 -7.96 19.26
C LYS A 157 -5.27 -6.90 20.01
N ILE A 158 -6.47 -6.54 19.54
CA ILE A 158 -7.38 -5.70 20.31
C ILE A 158 -7.65 -6.35 21.67
N GLU A 159 -7.93 -7.64 21.69
CA GLU A 159 -8.19 -8.39 22.93
C GLU A 159 -6.89 -8.84 23.62
N THR A 160 -5.97 -9.48 22.87
CA THR A 160 -4.78 -10.12 23.46
C THR A 160 -3.77 -9.11 24.01
N GLU A 161 -3.66 -7.92 23.42
CA GLU A 161 -2.76 -6.86 23.87
C GLU A 161 -3.52 -5.70 24.55
N LYS A 162 -4.84 -5.83 24.74
CA LYS A 162 -5.73 -4.83 25.36
C LYS A 162 -5.61 -3.46 24.69
N LEU A 163 -5.71 -3.44 23.35
CA LEU A 163 -5.74 -2.22 22.59
C LEU A 163 -7.17 -1.64 22.54
N ASP A 164 -7.28 -0.33 22.54
CA ASP A 164 -8.58 0.38 22.39
C ASP A 164 -9.08 0.38 20.94
N GLY A 165 -8.18 0.14 19.99
CA GLY A 165 -8.50 -0.03 18.58
C GLY A 165 -7.27 -0.29 17.72
N VAL A 166 -7.50 -0.61 16.46
CA VAL A 166 -6.44 -0.79 15.44
C VAL A 166 -6.81 -0.07 14.15
N ILE A 167 -5.82 0.44 13.43
CA ILE A 167 -6.02 1.05 12.11
C ILE A 167 -5.55 0.11 11.02
N LEU A 168 -6.47 -0.24 10.12
CA LEU A 168 -6.23 -1.13 8.98
C LEU A 168 -6.69 -0.47 7.67
N ALA A 169 -6.23 -0.99 6.53
CA ALA A 169 -6.76 -0.58 5.23
C ALA A 169 -8.16 -1.17 5.02
N GLN A 170 -9.14 -0.34 4.69
CA GLN A 170 -10.51 -0.76 4.42
C GLN A 170 -10.58 -1.84 3.33
N ALA A 171 -9.82 -1.68 2.24
CA ALA A 171 -9.77 -2.66 1.16
C ALA A 171 -9.35 -4.07 1.63
N GLY A 172 -8.43 -4.17 2.61
CA GLY A 172 -8.02 -5.44 3.17
C GLY A 172 -9.12 -6.11 3.99
N LEU A 173 -9.85 -5.34 4.79
CA LEU A 173 -11.01 -5.83 5.56
C LEU A 173 -12.13 -6.28 4.62
N LYS A 174 -12.45 -5.49 3.60
CA LYS A 174 -13.48 -5.80 2.60
C LYS A 174 -13.17 -7.11 1.85
N ARG A 175 -11.95 -7.27 1.34
CA ARG A 175 -11.52 -8.48 0.62
C ARG A 175 -11.60 -9.75 1.48
N LEU A 176 -11.51 -9.63 2.79
CA LEU A 176 -11.63 -10.74 3.74
C LEU A 176 -13.04 -10.92 4.31
N GLY A 177 -14.03 -10.14 3.86
CA GLY A 177 -15.40 -10.20 4.39
C GLY A 177 -15.52 -9.74 5.83
N LEU A 178 -14.63 -8.81 6.27
CA LEU A 178 -14.55 -8.30 7.65
C LEU A 178 -15.05 -6.84 7.75
N GLU A 179 -15.87 -6.39 6.81
CA GLU A 179 -16.38 -5.00 6.77
C GLU A 179 -17.22 -4.67 8.00
N ASP A 180 -17.96 -5.63 8.54
CA ASP A 180 -18.79 -5.46 9.73
C ASP A 180 -17.98 -5.09 10.99
N GLN A 181 -16.68 -5.33 10.99
CA GLN A 181 -15.79 -4.94 12.08
C GLN A 181 -15.35 -3.48 12.00
N ILE A 182 -15.54 -2.82 10.86
CA ILE A 182 -15.17 -1.42 10.69
C ILE A 182 -16.10 -0.55 11.52
N THR A 183 -15.51 0.27 12.38
CA THR A 183 -16.27 1.17 13.25
C THR A 183 -16.23 2.64 12.79
N GLN A 184 -15.15 3.02 12.08
CA GLN A 184 -15.02 4.32 11.42
C GLN A 184 -14.14 4.17 10.17
N VAL A 185 -14.49 4.88 9.10
CA VAL A 185 -13.67 5.04 7.90
C VAL A 185 -13.11 6.46 7.89
N PHE A 186 -11.81 6.60 7.65
CA PHE A 186 -11.16 7.89 7.46
C PHE A 186 -11.06 8.21 5.98
N LYS A 187 -11.77 9.24 5.53
CA LYS A 187 -11.64 9.74 4.15
C LYS A 187 -10.28 10.42 3.95
N ALA A 188 -9.93 10.72 2.70
CA ALA A 188 -8.61 11.30 2.36
C ALA A 188 -8.37 12.72 2.90
N ASP A 189 -9.41 13.41 3.34
CA ASP A 189 -9.35 14.70 4.05
C ASP A 189 -9.12 14.53 5.56
N GLU A 190 -9.41 13.35 6.13
CA GLU A 190 -9.17 13.03 7.54
C GLU A 190 -7.86 12.25 7.72
N MET A 191 -7.52 11.36 6.80
CA MET A 191 -6.28 10.58 6.80
C MET A 191 -5.86 10.25 5.36
N ILE A 192 -4.79 10.89 4.89
CA ILE A 192 -4.28 10.67 3.54
C ILE A 192 -3.76 9.23 3.41
N PRO A 193 -4.28 8.45 2.44
CA PRO A 193 -3.92 7.05 2.25
C PRO A 193 -2.45 6.81 1.92
N ALA A 194 -2.03 5.54 2.01
CA ALA A 194 -0.76 5.11 1.45
C ALA A 194 -0.81 5.07 -0.08
N VAL A 195 0.34 5.30 -0.70
CA VAL A 195 0.54 5.17 -2.15
C VAL A 195 0.03 3.82 -2.65
N GLY A 196 -0.84 3.84 -3.64
CA GLY A 196 -1.40 2.63 -4.25
C GLY A 196 -2.34 1.83 -3.33
N GLN A 197 -2.73 2.34 -2.16
CA GLN A 197 -3.66 1.63 -1.28
C GLN A 197 -4.98 1.36 -2.00
N GLY A 198 -5.47 0.12 -1.93
CA GLY A 198 -6.68 -0.34 -2.60
C GLY A 198 -6.45 -1.00 -3.97
N ALA A 199 -5.38 -0.68 -4.69
CA ALA A 199 -5.05 -1.30 -5.97
C ALA A 199 -4.24 -2.59 -5.81
N LEU A 200 -4.41 -3.54 -6.74
CA LEU A 200 -3.53 -4.68 -6.92
C LEU A 200 -2.53 -4.37 -8.03
N ALA A 201 -1.31 -4.85 -7.84
CA ALA A 201 -0.26 -4.87 -8.84
C ALA A 201 -0.06 -6.29 -9.34
N ILE A 202 -0.08 -6.48 -10.65
CA ILE A 202 0.25 -7.73 -11.31
C ILE A 202 1.62 -7.53 -11.94
N GLU A 203 2.62 -8.15 -11.34
CA GLU A 203 4.01 -8.08 -11.77
C GLU A 203 4.33 -9.23 -12.71
N CYS A 204 5.12 -8.98 -13.75
CA CYS A 204 5.59 -9.97 -14.72
C CYS A 204 6.95 -9.59 -15.28
N ARG A 205 7.55 -10.47 -16.10
CA ARG A 205 8.76 -10.13 -16.86
C ARG A 205 8.46 -9.05 -17.89
N ALA A 206 9.37 -8.09 -18.03
CA ALA A 206 9.20 -6.95 -18.93
C ALA A 206 9.29 -7.32 -20.42
N ASP A 207 9.95 -8.44 -20.74
CA ASP A 207 10.12 -8.98 -22.09
C ASP A 207 9.07 -10.03 -22.48
N ASP A 208 8.20 -10.44 -21.56
CA ASP A 208 7.11 -11.39 -21.80
C ASP A 208 5.91 -10.68 -22.45
N THR A 209 6.05 -10.37 -23.74
CA THR A 209 5.04 -9.63 -24.51
C THR A 209 3.68 -10.33 -24.54
N GLU A 210 3.67 -11.67 -24.61
CA GLU A 210 2.43 -12.44 -24.58
C GLU A 210 1.69 -12.27 -23.23
N MET A 211 2.41 -12.30 -22.10
CA MET A 211 1.82 -12.08 -20.80
C MET A 211 1.34 -10.64 -20.65
N LEU A 212 2.08 -9.65 -21.13
CA LEU A 212 1.68 -8.24 -21.13
C LEU A 212 0.36 -8.03 -21.90
N ASP A 213 0.22 -8.66 -23.07
CA ASP A 213 -1.01 -8.60 -23.87
C ASP A 213 -2.19 -9.26 -23.13
N MET A 214 -1.95 -10.38 -22.44
CA MET A 214 -2.98 -11.07 -21.66
C MET A 214 -3.40 -10.28 -20.42
N LEU A 215 -2.52 -9.50 -19.82
CA LEU A 215 -2.80 -8.66 -18.65
C LEU A 215 -3.44 -7.31 -19.02
N ALA A 216 -3.28 -6.83 -20.26
CA ALA A 216 -3.79 -5.53 -20.69
C ALA A 216 -5.29 -5.30 -20.41
N PRO A 217 -6.22 -6.28 -20.57
CA PRO A 217 -7.63 -6.10 -20.24
C PRO A 217 -7.92 -5.95 -18.72
N ILE A 218 -7.00 -6.37 -17.85
CA ILE A 218 -7.12 -6.22 -16.39
C ILE A 218 -6.65 -4.84 -15.93
N ASN A 219 -5.83 -4.19 -16.75
CA ASN A 219 -5.26 -2.90 -16.41
C ASN A 219 -6.31 -1.80 -16.45
N ASP A 220 -6.53 -1.13 -15.31
CA ASP A 220 -7.36 0.07 -15.20
C ASP A 220 -6.50 1.33 -15.42
N GLU A 221 -6.72 2.00 -16.53
CA GLU A 221 -5.93 3.15 -16.96
C GLU A 221 -6.06 4.33 -15.98
N ALA A 222 -7.25 4.56 -15.43
CA ALA A 222 -7.47 5.64 -14.48
C ALA A 222 -6.72 5.39 -13.16
N THR A 223 -6.81 4.17 -12.63
CA THR A 223 -6.03 3.78 -11.44
C THR A 223 -4.53 3.88 -11.73
N ARG A 224 -4.06 3.42 -12.89
CA ARG A 224 -2.64 3.50 -13.28
C ARG A 224 -2.13 4.93 -13.26
N TYR A 225 -2.81 5.87 -13.90
CA TYR A 225 -2.38 7.28 -13.89
C TYR A 225 -2.35 7.88 -12.47
N ALA A 226 -3.35 7.58 -11.65
CA ALA A 226 -3.38 8.05 -10.28
C ALA A 226 -2.20 7.53 -9.46
N VAL A 227 -1.97 6.23 -9.49
CA VAL A 227 -0.92 5.59 -8.68
C VAL A 227 0.49 5.84 -9.22
N GLU A 228 0.67 6.09 -10.51
CA GLU A 228 1.94 6.55 -11.07
C GLU A 228 2.32 7.92 -10.51
N GLY A 229 1.35 8.84 -10.41
CA GLY A 229 1.55 10.12 -9.75
C GLY A 229 1.89 9.98 -8.26
N GLU A 230 1.15 9.11 -7.55
CA GLU A 230 1.42 8.80 -6.14
C GLU A 230 2.84 8.21 -5.95
N ARG A 231 3.23 7.24 -6.78
CA ARG A 231 4.56 6.58 -6.73
C ARG A 231 5.68 7.56 -7.08
N SER A 232 5.46 8.46 -8.03
CA SER A 232 6.41 9.49 -8.41
C SER A 232 6.69 10.47 -7.26
N PHE A 233 5.65 10.83 -6.49
CA PHE A 233 5.81 11.63 -5.26
C PHE A 233 6.79 10.97 -4.28
N LEU A 234 6.56 9.70 -3.92
CA LEU A 234 7.45 9.00 -3.00
C LEU A 234 8.88 8.84 -3.55
N ARG A 235 8.99 8.52 -4.85
CA ARG A 235 10.28 8.33 -5.51
C ARG A 235 11.15 9.59 -5.44
N GLN A 236 10.52 10.76 -5.65
CA GLN A 236 11.21 12.06 -5.59
C GLN A 236 11.80 12.37 -4.20
N LEU A 237 11.22 11.80 -3.14
CA LEU A 237 11.64 12.01 -1.75
C LEU A 237 12.47 10.84 -1.20
N ASN A 238 12.93 9.92 -2.07
CA ASN A 238 13.57 8.66 -1.68
C ASN A 238 12.73 7.85 -0.66
N GLY A 239 11.42 8.14 -0.61
CA GLY A 239 10.48 7.50 0.28
C GLY A 239 10.14 6.08 -0.19
N GLY A 240 9.94 5.19 0.77
CA GLY A 240 9.45 3.83 0.57
C GLY A 240 8.09 3.62 1.25
N CYS A 241 7.69 2.36 1.39
CA CYS A 241 6.41 2.00 2.03
C CYS A 241 6.36 2.30 3.54
N GLN A 242 7.46 2.75 4.16
CA GLN A 242 7.64 2.85 5.61
C GLN A 242 8.01 4.26 6.07
N VAL A 243 7.45 5.27 5.44
CA VAL A 243 7.70 6.68 5.76
C VAL A 243 6.41 7.35 6.28
N PRO A 244 6.52 8.41 7.10
CA PRO A 244 5.35 9.17 7.54
C PRO A 244 4.87 10.14 6.45
N MET A 245 4.67 9.61 5.27
CA MET A 245 4.21 10.34 4.08
C MET A 245 2.98 9.64 3.51
N GLY A 246 2.02 10.43 3.04
CA GLY A 246 0.85 9.97 2.34
C GLY A 246 0.65 10.72 1.04
N VAL A 247 0.12 10.06 0.04
CA VAL A 247 -0.36 10.72 -1.17
C VAL A 247 -1.49 9.92 -1.79
N HIS A 248 -2.51 10.62 -2.23
CA HIS A 248 -3.70 10.03 -2.83
C HIS A 248 -4.11 10.80 -4.08
N GLY A 249 -4.28 10.06 -5.18
CA GLY A 249 -4.73 10.57 -6.46
C GLY A 249 -6.20 10.24 -6.71
N THR A 250 -6.95 11.25 -7.15
CA THR A 250 -8.32 11.08 -7.64
C THR A 250 -8.42 11.60 -9.08
N ILE A 251 -9.12 10.86 -9.93
CA ILE A 251 -9.34 11.26 -11.32
C ILE A 251 -10.80 11.63 -11.54
N ASN A 252 -11.02 12.82 -12.08
CA ASN A 252 -12.33 13.29 -12.51
C ASN A 252 -12.22 13.92 -13.90
N LYS A 253 -12.99 13.39 -14.86
CA LYS A 253 -13.02 13.89 -16.26
C LYS A 253 -11.63 14.07 -16.89
N GLY A 254 -10.73 13.10 -16.67
CA GLY A 254 -9.37 13.13 -17.24
C GLY A 254 -8.39 14.06 -16.51
N GLN A 255 -8.82 14.72 -15.44
CA GLN A 255 -7.95 15.50 -14.56
C GLN A 255 -7.60 14.65 -13.32
N LEU A 256 -6.32 14.57 -13.01
CA LEU A 256 -5.79 13.99 -11.78
C LEU A 256 -5.58 15.09 -10.75
N THR A 257 -6.08 14.88 -9.56
CA THR A 257 -5.75 15.66 -8.37
C THR A 257 -4.99 14.78 -7.41
N LEU A 258 -3.78 15.19 -7.03
CA LEU A 258 -2.95 14.56 -6.02
C LEU A 258 -2.99 15.40 -4.75
N LYS A 259 -3.41 14.80 -3.64
CA LYS A 259 -3.29 15.37 -2.29
C LYS A 259 -2.22 14.59 -1.54
N ALA A 260 -1.26 15.29 -0.93
CA ALA A 260 -0.13 14.65 -0.26
C ALA A 260 0.22 15.33 1.06
N MET A 261 0.92 14.58 1.92
CA MET A 261 1.50 15.09 3.15
C MET A 261 2.87 14.50 3.43
N ILE A 262 3.69 15.29 4.14
CA ILE A 262 4.95 14.90 4.80
C ILE A 262 4.80 15.28 6.27
N ALA A 263 5.01 14.34 7.20
CA ALA A 263 4.83 14.59 8.63
C ALA A 263 6.03 14.12 9.46
N SER A 264 6.24 14.77 10.60
CA SER A 264 7.13 14.27 11.65
C SER A 264 6.50 13.04 12.32
N LEU A 265 7.31 12.13 12.87
CA LEU A 265 6.84 10.89 13.50
C LEU A 265 5.91 11.13 14.70
N ASP A 266 6.09 12.25 15.39
CA ASP A 266 5.26 12.66 16.52
C ASP A 266 4.01 13.45 16.12
N GLY A 267 3.78 13.66 14.82
CA GLY A 267 2.63 14.35 14.27
C GLY A 267 2.58 15.86 14.54
N LYS A 268 3.61 16.45 15.16
CA LYS A 268 3.58 17.89 15.51
C LYS A 268 3.74 18.79 14.31
N THR A 269 4.52 18.34 13.31
CA THR A 269 4.78 19.09 12.09
C THR A 269 4.23 18.30 10.91
N VAL A 270 3.34 18.91 10.15
CA VAL A 270 2.73 18.32 8.95
C VAL A 270 2.72 19.39 7.85
N TYR A 271 3.26 19.03 6.69
CA TYR A 271 3.14 19.80 5.45
C TYR A 271 2.20 19.06 4.51
N GLU A 272 1.13 19.71 4.12
CA GLU A 272 0.15 19.19 3.18
C GLU A 272 0.05 20.05 1.93
N GLY A 273 -0.24 19.44 0.81
CA GLY A 273 -0.45 20.16 -0.43
C GLY A 273 -1.24 19.36 -1.44
N GLU A 274 -1.71 20.07 -2.46
CA GLU A 274 -2.49 19.52 -3.55
C GLU A 274 -2.03 20.08 -4.88
N ILE A 275 -2.06 19.24 -5.94
CA ILE A 275 -1.81 19.64 -7.30
C ILE A 275 -2.78 18.96 -8.24
N SER A 276 -3.25 19.67 -9.26
CA SER A 276 -4.15 19.13 -10.29
C SER A 276 -3.60 19.35 -11.69
N GLY A 277 -3.91 18.41 -12.58
CA GLY A 277 -3.55 18.51 -13.99
C GLY A 277 -4.01 17.30 -14.79
N PRO A 278 -3.69 17.24 -16.11
CA PRO A 278 -4.07 16.11 -16.95
C PRO A 278 -3.55 14.78 -16.39
N ALA A 279 -4.42 13.77 -16.32
CA ALA A 279 -4.11 12.46 -15.71
C ALA A 279 -2.86 11.81 -16.33
N LYS A 280 -2.68 11.92 -17.65
CA LYS A 280 -1.48 11.43 -18.38
C LYS A 280 -0.16 12.09 -17.94
N LYS A 281 -0.21 13.17 -17.17
CA LYS A 281 0.96 13.84 -16.58
C LYS A 281 1.15 13.52 -15.10
N GLY A 282 0.54 12.43 -14.60
CA GLY A 282 0.57 12.05 -13.19
C GLY A 282 1.97 12.01 -12.61
N GLU A 283 2.94 11.44 -13.33
CA GLU A 283 4.33 11.38 -12.88
C GLU A 283 4.94 12.77 -12.65
N ILE A 284 4.71 13.70 -13.56
CA ILE A 284 5.19 15.10 -13.45
C ILE A 284 4.50 15.80 -12.29
N LEU A 285 3.18 15.58 -12.11
CA LEU A 285 2.43 16.17 -11.02
C LEU A 285 2.95 15.66 -9.67
N GLY A 286 3.16 14.34 -9.52
CA GLY A 286 3.72 13.76 -8.29
C GLY A 286 5.09 14.33 -7.94
N LYS A 287 6.00 14.42 -8.91
CA LYS A 287 7.32 15.01 -8.74
C LYS A 287 7.25 16.49 -8.32
N ASN A 288 6.40 17.28 -8.94
CA ASN A 288 6.25 18.69 -8.63
C ASN A 288 5.67 18.92 -7.24
N LEU A 289 4.65 18.12 -6.84
CA LEU A 289 4.07 18.19 -5.50
C LEU A 289 5.10 17.81 -4.42
N ALA A 290 5.88 16.76 -4.65
CA ALA A 290 6.95 16.35 -3.75
C ALA A 290 7.98 17.46 -3.55
N LYS A 291 8.41 18.09 -4.66
CA LYS A 291 9.35 19.22 -4.62
C LYS A 291 8.78 20.41 -3.84
N ALA A 292 7.52 20.77 -4.09
CA ALA A 292 6.86 21.87 -3.42
C ALA A 292 6.81 21.65 -1.89
N LEU A 293 6.34 20.49 -1.43
CA LEU A 293 6.27 20.20 0.00
C LEU A 293 7.67 20.07 0.65
N TYR A 294 8.66 19.58 -0.08
CA TYR A 294 10.05 19.53 0.39
C TYR A 294 10.60 20.93 0.62
N GLU A 295 10.39 21.85 -0.32
CA GLU A 295 10.88 23.24 -0.25
C GLU A 295 10.10 24.08 0.77
N GLU A 296 8.81 23.80 1.01
CA GLU A 296 7.97 24.47 2.01
C GLU A 296 8.45 24.23 3.44
N GLY A 297 9.15 23.11 3.67
CA GLY A 297 9.71 22.77 4.99
C GLY A 297 9.82 21.27 5.22
N GLY A 298 9.25 20.43 4.35
CA GLY A 298 9.35 18.98 4.42
C GLY A 298 10.79 18.47 4.43
N LYS A 299 11.76 19.29 3.93
CA LYS A 299 13.18 18.98 3.96
C LYS A 299 13.67 18.59 5.35
N HIS A 300 13.33 19.35 6.38
CA HIS A 300 13.79 19.09 7.75
C HIS A 300 13.27 17.74 8.28
N ILE A 301 12.05 17.37 7.89
CA ILE A 301 11.46 16.07 8.26
C ILE A 301 12.21 14.94 7.52
N VAL A 302 12.42 15.10 6.21
CA VAL A 302 13.12 14.10 5.38
C VAL A 302 14.54 13.90 5.88
N ASP A 303 15.28 14.98 6.15
CA ASP A 303 16.64 14.92 6.67
C ASP A 303 16.69 14.19 8.03
N ALA A 304 15.77 14.48 8.95
CA ALA A 304 15.64 13.76 10.23
C ALA A 304 15.37 12.25 10.03
N LEU A 305 14.50 11.89 9.09
CA LEU A 305 14.21 10.49 8.78
C LEU A 305 15.40 9.75 8.16
N ILE A 306 16.27 10.46 7.42
CA ILE A 306 17.54 9.93 6.90
C ILE A 306 18.52 9.73 8.07
N GLU A 307 18.68 10.70 8.96
CA GLU A 307 19.55 10.61 10.15
C GLU A 307 19.14 9.46 11.08
N GLU A 308 17.83 9.21 11.23
CA GLU A 308 17.29 8.09 12.00
C GLU A 308 17.35 6.74 11.24
N GLY A 309 17.81 6.73 9.97
CA GLY A 309 17.93 5.53 9.14
C GLY A 309 16.60 4.95 8.65
N ILE A 310 15.53 5.73 8.68
CA ILE A 310 14.20 5.34 8.19
C ILE A 310 14.14 5.46 6.65
N ILE A 311 14.79 6.50 6.11
CA ILE A 311 14.98 6.71 4.67
C ILE A 311 16.47 6.50 4.36
N LYS A 312 16.78 5.94 3.18
CA LYS A 312 18.16 5.72 2.70
C LYS A 312 18.51 6.69 1.60
#